data_5ac9fa185114cd14e525fb46f56851df
#
_entry.id   5ac9fa185114cd14e525fb46f56851df
#
_cell.length_a   1.000
_cell.length_b   1.000
_cell.length_c   1.000
_cell.angle_alpha   90.00
_cell.angle_beta   90.00
_cell.angle_gamma   90.00
#
_symmetry.space_group_name_H-M   'P 1'
#
loop_
_entity.id
_entity.type
_entity.pdbx_description
1 polymer ?
#
loop_
_entity_poly.entity_id
_entity_poly.type
_entity_poly.pdbx_seq_one_letter_code
_entity_poly.pdbx_strand_id
1 'polypeptide(L)'
;MIRILSILLALTVALSPCAPSSTSGGKAGGSYRISRSDAGTIQFRMLDSVNALRSSAGVTPLALDAKLNAAAATHSRDMSVQNRPWHFGSDGSSPIDRIQRVGYTGGLVGEVISETYETELETLAAWMEQPDTRRILMAPDGRQMGFSWYQENGGKIWWTLVVGN
;
A
#
# COMPACT_ATOMS: atom_id res chain seq x y z
N MET A 1 63.09 -11.29 -55.52
CA MET A 1 62.95 -12.30 -54.47
C MET A 1 62.69 -11.55 -53.16
N ILE A 2 61.47 -11.32 -52.83
CA ILE A 2 61.08 -10.61 -51.61
C ILE A 2 60.26 -11.60 -50.72
N ARG A 3 60.85 -11.94 -49.58
CA ARG A 3 60.21 -12.79 -48.57
C ARG A 3 59.30 -11.95 -47.70
N ILE A 4 58.01 -12.22 -47.79
CA ILE A 4 56.98 -11.59 -46.90
C ILE A 4 56.90 -12.45 -45.65
N LEU A 5 57.26 -11.90 -44.48
CA LEU A 5 57.18 -12.48 -43.17
C LEU A 5 55.81 -12.17 -42.57
N SER A 6 54.94 -13.14 -42.53
CA SER A 6 53.61 -13.03 -41.90
C SER A 6 53.77 -13.13 -40.39
N ILE A 7 53.48 -12.08 -39.66
CA ILE A 7 53.37 -12.07 -38.19
C ILE A 7 51.95 -12.40 -37.84
N LEU A 8 51.73 -13.59 -37.27
CA LEU A 8 50.44 -13.96 -36.63
C LEU A 8 50.37 -13.32 -35.24
N LEU A 9 49.49 -12.36 -35.10
CA LEU A 9 49.15 -11.79 -33.79
C LEU A 9 48.05 -12.66 -33.13
N ALA A 10 48.41 -13.47 -32.15
CA ALA A 10 47.47 -14.24 -31.36
C ALA A 10 46.78 -13.35 -30.32
N LEU A 11 45.50 -13.07 -30.56
CA LEU A 11 44.65 -12.35 -29.63
C LEU A 11 44.10 -13.32 -28.57
N THR A 12 44.69 -13.35 -27.38
CA THR A 12 44.18 -14.12 -26.24
C THR A 12 43.02 -13.39 -25.60
N VAL A 13 41.80 -13.87 -25.84
CA VAL A 13 40.62 -13.42 -25.15
C VAL A 13 40.60 -14.08 -23.75
N ALA A 14 40.85 -13.27 -22.72
CA ALA A 14 40.68 -13.70 -21.34
C ALA A 14 39.16 -13.77 -21.02
N LEU A 15 38.59 -14.95 -20.98
CA LEU A 15 37.25 -15.19 -20.39
C LEU A 15 37.37 -15.10 -18.87
N SER A 16 36.91 -13.98 -18.29
CA SER A 16 36.67 -13.89 -16.86
C SER A 16 35.41 -14.71 -16.52
N PRO A 17 35.49 -15.70 -15.61
CA PRO A 17 34.29 -16.38 -15.14
C PRO A 17 33.52 -15.42 -14.24
N CYS A 18 32.37 -14.93 -14.69
CA CYS A 18 31.36 -14.34 -13.83
C CYS A 18 30.84 -15.44 -12.89
N ALA A 19 31.30 -15.46 -11.66
CA ALA A 19 30.70 -16.28 -10.63
C ALA A 19 29.28 -15.79 -10.35
N PRO A 20 28.24 -16.63 -10.37
CA PRO A 20 26.92 -16.20 -9.92
C PRO A 20 26.97 -15.93 -8.42
N SER A 21 26.76 -14.67 -8.05
CA SER A 21 26.49 -14.32 -6.65
C SER A 21 25.22 -15.00 -6.22
N SER A 22 25.35 -16.11 -5.51
CA SER A 22 24.24 -16.76 -4.82
C SER A 22 23.77 -15.89 -3.67
N THR A 23 22.87 -14.95 -3.95
CA THR A 23 22.07 -14.29 -2.94
C THR A 23 20.94 -15.24 -2.54
N SER A 24 21.28 -16.30 -1.82
CA SER A 24 20.29 -17.12 -1.12
C SER A 24 19.99 -16.47 0.23
N GLY A 25 19.19 -15.42 0.19
CA GLY A 25 18.46 -14.90 1.34
C GLY A 25 17.03 -15.42 1.31
N GLY A 26 16.84 -16.72 1.21
CA GLY A 26 15.56 -17.35 1.48
C GLY A 26 15.26 -17.19 2.97
N LYS A 27 14.57 -16.12 3.37
CA LYS A 27 13.91 -16.07 4.68
C LYS A 27 12.90 -17.20 4.70
N ALA A 28 13.17 -18.21 5.52
CA ALA A 28 12.20 -19.24 5.89
C ALA A 28 10.89 -18.57 6.28
N GLY A 29 9.76 -19.09 5.80
CA GLY A 29 8.40 -18.55 5.84
C GLY A 29 7.89 -18.02 7.18
N GLY A 30 8.33 -16.82 7.56
CA GLY A 30 7.65 -16.02 8.57
C GLY A 30 6.68 -15.09 7.84
N SER A 31 5.40 -15.09 8.21
CA SER A 31 4.43 -14.11 7.70
C SER A 31 4.97 -12.69 7.91
N TYR A 32 4.80 -11.83 6.91
CA TYR A 32 5.15 -10.41 7.00
C TYR A 32 4.57 -9.80 8.29
N ARG A 33 5.38 -9.03 9.00
CA ARG A 33 4.98 -8.38 10.27
C ARG A 33 5.27 -6.90 10.22
N ILE A 34 4.22 -6.11 10.43
CA ILE A 34 4.35 -4.66 10.56
C ILE A 34 4.86 -4.36 11.97
N SER A 35 6.03 -3.73 12.07
CA SER A 35 6.55 -3.28 13.36
C SER A 35 5.90 -1.97 13.80
N ARG A 36 5.97 -1.66 15.11
CA ARG A 36 5.46 -0.39 15.62
C ARG A 36 6.23 0.83 15.07
N SER A 37 7.51 0.66 14.78
CA SER A 37 8.34 1.70 14.16
C SER A 37 7.92 2.02 12.72
N ASP A 38 7.33 1.06 12.02
CA ASP A 38 6.95 1.23 10.61
C ASP A 38 5.59 1.88 10.44
N ALA A 39 4.78 1.93 11.51
CA ALA A 39 3.40 2.40 11.44
C ALA A 39 3.28 3.80 10.84
N GLY A 40 4.04 4.77 11.33
CA GLY A 40 4.06 6.12 10.77
C GLY A 40 4.54 6.16 9.32
N THR A 41 5.59 5.42 9.02
CA THR A 41 6.15 5.31 7.66
C THR A 41 5.15 4.75 6.67
N ILE A 42 4.39 3.71 7.06
CA ILE A 42 3.36 3.09 6.22
C ILE A 42 2.23 4.09 5.92
N GLN A 43 1.76 4.85 6.92
CA GLN A 43 0.72 5.85 6.71
C GLN A 43 1.16 6.97 5.76
N PHE A 44 2.37 7.51 5.95
CA PHE A 44 2.89 8.54 5.06
C PHE A 44 3.16 8.01 3.66
N ARG A 45 3.69 6.81 3.52
CA ARG A 45 3.94 6.20 2.21
C ARG A 45 2.63 5.96 1.44
N MET A 46 1.57 5.53 2.14
CA MET A 46 0.23 5.43 1.53
C MET A 46 -0.26 6.81 1.07
N LEU A 47 -0.17 7.84 1.94
CA LEU A 47 -0.56 9.20 1.59
C LEU A 47 0.20 9.73 0.36
N ASP A 48 1.52 9.60 0.38
CA ASP A 48 2.39 10.08 -0.70
C ASP A 48 2.08 9.37 -2.03
N SER A 49 1.83 8.06 -1.97
CA SER A 49 1.49 7.26 -3.14
C SER A 49 0.12 7.63 -3.72
N VAL A 50 -0.90 7.80 -2.87
CA VAL A 50 -2.22 8.30 -3.29
C VAL A 50 -2.09 9.70 -3.89
N ASN A 51 -1.33 10.59 -3.25
CA ASN A 51 -1.16 11.96 -3.72
C ASN A 51 -0.34 12.06 -5.02
N ALA A 52 0.62 11.18 -5.24
CA ALA A 52 1.31 11.08 -6.53
C ALA A 52 0.34 10.72 -7.68
N LEU A 53 -0.56 9.75 -7.44
CA LEU A 53 -1.59 9.36 -8.41
C LEU A 53 -2.59 10.52 -8.65
N ARG A 54 -3.07 11.17 -7.58
CA ARG A 54 -4.00 12.29 -7.67
C ARG A 54 -3.37 13.47 -8.42
N SER A 55 -2.13 13.83 -8.08
CA SER A 55 -1.41 14.92 -8.74
C SER A 55 -1.17 14.65 -10.22
N SER A 56 -0.81 13.42 -10.60
CA SER A 56 -0.64 13.04 -12.01
C SER A 56 -1.94 13.12 -12.82
N ALA A 57 -3.08 13.00 -12.15
CA ALA A 57 -4.43 13.15 -12.74
C ALA A 57 -5.01 14.57 -12.59
N GLY A 58 -4.24 15.55 -12.07
CA GLY A 58 -4.72 16.91 -11.86
C GLY A 58 -5.75 17.05 -10.72
N VAL A 59 -5.82 16.08 -9.81
CA VAL A 59 -6.73 16.08 -8.67
C VAL A 59 -6.00 16.62 -7.43
N THR A 60 -6.69 17.43 -6.61
CA THR A 60 -6.14 18.00 -5.38
C THR A 60 -5.63 16.91 -4.43
N PRO A 61 -4.40 17.04 -3.89
CA PRO A 61 -3.87 16.12 -2.89
C PRO A 61 -4.73 16.05 -1.62
N LEU A 62 -4.71 14.89 -0.96
CA LEU A 62 -5.34 14.67 0.34
C LEU A 62 -4.36 15.02 1.47
N ALA A 63 -4.88 15.37 2.64
CA ALA A 63 -4.14 15.45 3.89
C ALA A 63 -4.56 14.33 4.86
N LEU A 64 -3.64 13.89 5.72
CA LEU A 64 -4.01 12.96 6.80
C LEU A 64 -4.89 13.69 7.83
N ASP A 65 -5.94 13.01 8.26
CA ASP A 65 -6.81 13.46 9.36
C ASP A 65 -6.85 12.40 10.47
N ALA A 66 -6.60 12.83 11.70
CA ALA A 66 -6.51 11.94 12.84
C ALA A 66 -7.86 11.26 13.19
N LYS A 67 -8.99 11.93 12.94
CA LYS A 67 -10.31 11.39 13.20
C LYS A 67 -10.68 10.34 12.17
N LEU A 68 -10.43 10.61 10.88
CA LEU A 68 -10.60 9.61 9.82
C LEU A 68 -9.68 8.41 10.06
N ASN A 69 -8.46 8.65 10.54
CA ASN A 69 -7.54 7.57 10.90
C ASN A 69 -8.07 6.71 12.06
N ALA A 70 -8.66 7.32 13.08
CA ALA A 70 -9.27 6.61 14.20
C ALA A 70 -10.49 5.78 13.75
N ALA A 71 -11.32 6.32 12.85
CA ALA A 71 -12.44 5.57 12.25
C ALA A 71 -11.93 4.36 11.46
N ALA A 72 -10.90 4.54 10.62
CA ALA A 72 -10.27 3.46 9.87
C ALA A 72 -9.68 2.38 10.79
N ALA A 73 -8.98 2.77 11.86
CA ALA A 73 -8.38 1.83 12.83
C ALA A 73 -9.45 0.99 13.54
N THR A 74 -10.55 1.63 13.95
CA THR A 74 -11.68 0.94 14.56
C THR A 74 -12.26 -0.09 13.61
N HIS A 75 -12.48 0.28 12.36
CA HIS A 75 -13.08 -0.61 11.37
C HIS A 75 -12.17 -1.76 10.96
N SER A 76 -10.88 -1.52 10.77
CA SER A 76 -9.90 -2.58 10.46
C SER A 76 -9.90 -3.67 11.54
N ARG A 77 -9.96 -3.27 12.83
CA ARG A 77 -10.04 -4.22 13.93
C ARG A 77 -11.38 -4.95 13.96
N ASP A 78 -12.46 -4.25 13.70
CA ASP A 78 -13.81 -4.82 13.73
C ASP A 78 -14.02 -5.83 12.59
N MET A 79 -13.51 -5.58 11.39
CA MET A 79 -13.49 -6.56 10.30
C MET A 79 -12.77 -7.86 10.70
N SER A 80 -11.65 -7.77 11.43
CA SER A 80 -10.95 -8.94 11.95
C SER A 80 -11.82 -9.74 12.94
N VAL A 81 -12.51 -9.05 13.86
CA VAL A 81 -13.43 -9.69 14.82
C VAL A 81 -14.58 -10.40 14.11
N GLN A 82 -15.13 -9.79 13.06
CA GLN A 82 -16.18 -10.37 12.23
C GLN A 82 -15.66 -11.45 11.26
N ASN A 83 -14.34 -11.50 11.06
CA ASN A 83 -13.69 -12.28 10.00
C ASN A 83 -14.34 -12.04 8.63
N ARG A 84 -14.63 -10.78 8.31
CA ARG A 84 -15.37 -10.39 7.12
C ARG A 84 -14.94 -9.00 6.60
N PRO A 85 -14.48 -8.87 5.32
CA PRO A 85 -14.15 -7.59 4.70
C PRO A 85 -15.43 -6.93 4.13
N TRP A 86 -16.13 -6.19 4.92
CA TRP A 86 -17.32 -5.46 4.51
C TRP A 86 -17.42 -4.11 5.24
N HIS A 87 -18.27 -3.21 4.75
CA HIS A 87 -18.31 -1.83 5.21
C HIS A 87 -19.11 -1.59 6.51
N PHE A 88 -19.85 -2.59 7.04
CA PHE A 88 -20.61 -2.43 8.24
C PHE A 88 -19.88 -2.99 9.47
N GLY A 89 -19.97 -2.25 10.57
CA GLY A 89 -19.45 -2.68 11.85
C GLY A 89 -20.24 -3.86 12.43
N SER A 90 -19.64 -4.58 13.40
CA SER A 90 -20.31 -5.66 14.16
C SER A 90 -21.51 -5.14 14.94
N ASP A 91 -21.54 -3.84 15.24
CA ASP A 91 -22.63 -3.10 15.86
C ASP A 91 -23.65 -2.53 14.85
N GLY A 92 -23.51 -2.88 13.57
CA GLY A 92 -24.34 -2.36 12.47
C GLY A 92 -23.97 -0.98 11.98
N SER A 93 -22.91 -0.35 12.51
CA SER A 93 -22.52 1.00 12.10
C SER A 93 -22.04 1.04 10.65
N SER A 94 -22.47 2.05 9.92
CA SER A 94 -21.95 2.42 8.59
C SER A 94 -20.63 3.19 8.69
N PRO A 95 -19.92 3.39 7.59
CA PRO A 95 -18.76 4.30 7.54
C PRO A 95 -19.10 5.74 8.01
N ILE A 96 -20.31 6.24 7.68
CA ILE A 96 -20.77 7.56 8.12
C ILE A 96 -20.91 7.60 9.65
N ASP A 97 -21.54 6.61 10.25
CA ASP A 97 -21.68 6.54 11.71
C ASP A 97 -20.32 6.53 12.41
N ARG A 98 -19.34 5.83 11.84
CA ARG A 98 -18.00 5.75 12.41
C ARG A 98 -17.26 7.09 12.38
N ILE A 99 -17.29 7.82 11.26
CA ILE A 99 -16.63 9.15 11.19
C ILE A 99 -17.32 10.17 12.11
N GLN A 100 -18.66 10.10 12.26
CA GLN A 100 -19.39 10.95 13.18
C GLN A 100 -19.04 10.65 14.65
N ARG A 101 -18.93 9.37 15.03
CA ARG A 101 -18.54 8.96 16.40
C ARG A 101 -17.19 9.48 16.83
N VAL A 102 -16.24 9.59 15.90
CA VAL A 102 -14.92 10.19 16.19
C VAL A 102 -14.91 11.72 16.08
N GLY A 103 -16.06 12.33 15.82
CA GLY A 103 -16.23 13.78 15.73
C GLY A 103 -15.64 14.40 14.47
N TYR A 104 -15.56 13.66 13.37
CA TYR A 104 -15.21 14.24 12.08
C TYR A 104 -16.36 15.12 11.59
N THR A 105 -16.06 16.36 11.20
CA THR A 105 -17.06 17.36 10.85
C THR A 105 -17.30 17.50 9.35
N GLY A 106 -16.42 16.95 8.52
CA GLY A 106 -16.62 16.88 7.07
C GLY A 106 -17.55 15.72 6.66
N GLY A 107 -17.84 15.63 5.39
CA GLY A 107 -18.63 14.53 4.79
C GLY A 107 -17.77 13.31 4.46
N LEU A 108 -18.38 12.15 4.43
CA LEU A 108 -17.77 10.95 3.88
C LEU A 108 -17.79 11.01 2.35
N VAL A 109 -16.63 10.91 1.72
CA VAL A 109 -16.50 10.70 0.27
C VAL A 109 -16.56 9.20 -0.05
N GLY A 110 -15.88 8.37 0.77
CA GLY A 110 -15.95 6.92 0.65
C GLY A 110 -14.97 6.20 1.55
N GLU A 111 -15.12 4.88 1.58
CA GLU A 111 -14.26 3.96 2.32
C GLU A 111 -13.84 2.82 1.40
N VAL A 112 -12.57 2.46 1.44
CA VAL A 112 -12.02 1.29 0.76
C VAL A 112 -11.36 0.37 1.77
N ILE A 113 -11.55 -0.94 1.59
CA ILE A 113 -11.12 -1.98 2.52
C ILE A 113 -10.44 -3.14 1.79
N SER A 114 -9.58 -3.88 2.48
CA SER A 114 -8.96 -5.11 1.96
C SER A 114 -8.49 -6.01 3.11
N GLU A 115 -8.38 -7.31 2.84
CA GLU A 115 -7.80 -8.31 3.75
C GLU A 115 -6.73 -9.20 3.09
N THR A 116 -6.43 -8.95 1.81
CA THR A 116 -5.71 -9.91 0.95
C THR A 116 -4.20 -9.66 0.92
N TYR A 117 -3.77 -8.40 0.99
CA TYR A 117 -2.40 -8.00 0.66
C TYR A 117 -1.55 -7.78 1.91
N GLU A 118 -0.25 -8.05 1.80
CA GLU A 118 0.70 -7.92 2.91
C GLU A 118 1.24 -6.50 3.06
N THR A 119 1.28 -5.71 1.97
CA THR A 119 1.80 -4.33 2.00
C THR A 119 0.74 -3.31 1.61
N GLU A 120 0.92 -2.07 2.09
CA GLU A 120 0.05 -0.96 1.75
C GLU A 120 0.13 -0.60 0.26
N LEU A 121 1.27 -0.79 -0.38
CA LEU A 121 1.42 -0.48 -1.81
C LEU A 121 0.75 -1.52 -2.71
N GLU A 122 0.83 -2.80 -2.37
CA GLU A 122 0.07 -3.85 -3.06
C GLU A 122 -1.44 -3.62 -2.89
N THR A 123 -1.87 -3.23 -1.68
CA THR A 123 -3.26 -2.88 -1.40
C THR A 123 -3.71 -1.70 -2.24
N LEU A 124 -2.90 -0.63 -2.32
CA LEU A 124 -3.20 0.54 -3.15
C LEU A 124 -3.30 0.16 -4.64
N ALA A 125 -2.36 -0.64 -5.14
CA ALA A 125 -2.38 -1.10 -6.53
C ALA A 125 -3.69 -1.84 -6.85
N ALA A 126 -4.11 -2.76 -5.99
CA ALA A 126 -5.37 -3.49 -6.16
C ALA A 126 -6.60 -2.58 -6.09
N TRP A 127 -6.63 -1.61 -5.18
CA TRP A 127 -7.71 -0.62 -5.14
C TRP A 127 -7.75 0.27 -6.39
N MET A 128 -6.60 0.57 -7.00
CA MET A 128 -6.54 1.34 -8.24
C MET A 128 -6.94 0.54 -9.48
N GLU A 129 -6.87 -0.78 -9.45
CA GLU A 129 -7.37 -1.65 -10.54
C GLU A 129 -8.90 -1.72 -10.56
N GLN A 130 -9.56 -1.63 -9.41
CA GLN A 130 -11.01 -1.73 -9.29
C GLN A 130 -11.67 -0.36 -9.52
N PRO A 131 -12.65 -0.22 -10.45
CA PRO A 131 -13.27 1.07 -10.76
C PRO A 131 -13.92 1.75 -9.55
N ASP A 132 -14.56 0.99 -8.66
CA ASP A 132 -15.29 1.54 -7.53
C ASP A 132 -14.36 2.11 -6.45
N THR A 133 -13.30 1.38 -6.09
CA THR A 133 -12.32 1.85 -5.11
C THR A 133 -11.46 2.97 -5.68
N ARG A 134 -11.07 2.88 -6.96
CA ARG A 134 -10.36 3.96 -7.67
C ARG A 134 -11.16 5.26 -7.65
N ARG A 135 -12.47 5.20 -7.89
CA ARG A 135 -13.34 6.39 -7.88
C ARG A 135 -13.29 7.10 -6.52
N ILE A 136 -13.24 6.38 -5.42
CA ILE A 136 -13.12 6.94 -4.08
C ILE A 136 -11.75 7.60 -3.89
N LEU A 137 -10.66 6.90 -4.20
CA LEU A 137 -9.30 7.40 -4.04
C LEU A 137 -9.02 8.65 -4.92
N MET A 138 -9.65 8.71 -6.09
CA MET A 138 -9.47 9.78 -7.07
C MET A 138 -10.61 10.81 -7.06
N ALA A 139 -11.51 10.77 -6.08
CA ALA A 139 -12.65 11.68 -6.00
C ALA A 139 -12.19 13.14 -5.88
N PRO A 140 -12.64 14.04 -6.77
CA PRO A 140 -12.15 15.42 -6.81
C PRO A 140 -12.58 16.28 -5.62
N ASP A 141 -13.63 15.88 -4.92
CA ASP A 141 -14.15 16.50 -3.70
C ASP A 141 -13.45 16.00 -2.42
N GLY A 142 -12.65 14.95 -2.49
CA GLY A 142 -11.84 14.49 -1.36
C GLY A 142 -10.79 15.53 -0.95
N ARG A 143 -10.62 15.73 0.35
CA ARG A 143 -9.64 16.65 0.95
C ARG A 143 -8.78 16.01 2.01
N GLN A 144 -9.32 15.05 2.72
CA GLN A 144 -8.67 14.40 3.85
C GLN A 144 -8.79 12.90 3.73
N MET A 145 -7.84 12.18 4.33
CA MET A 145 -7.89 10.73 4.43
C MET A 145 -7.45 10.24 5.79
N GLY A 146 -7.98 9.10 6.19
CA GLY A 146 -7.45 8.28 7.26
C GLY A 146 -7.09 6.91 6.72
N PHE A 147 -5.93 6.39 7.09
CA PHE A 147 -5.48 5.07 6.68
C PHE A 147 -4.96 4.29 7.88
N SER A 148 -5.52 3.11 8.09
CA SER A 148 -5.13 2.26 9.19
C SER A 148 -5.29 0.78 8.84
N TRP A 149 -4.76 -0.07 9.73
CA TRP A 149 -4.86 -1.52 9.59
C TRP A 149 -4.92 -2.21 10.95
N TYR A 150 -5.33 -3.44 10.91
CA TYR A 150 -5.18 -4.37 12.01
C TYR A 150 -4.51 -5.65 11.52
N GLN A 151 -3.41 -6.06 12.16
CA GLN A 151 -2.72 -7.31 11.84
C GLN A 151 -2.97 -8.36 12.91
N GLU A 152 -3.49 -9.49 12.50
CA GLU A 152 -3.73 -10.64 13.36
C GLU A 152 -2.44 -11.36 13.75
N ASN A 153 -2.50 -12.16 14.81
CA ASN A 153 -1.40 -13.01 15.22
C ASN A 153 -0.97 -13.99 14.13
N GLY A 154 -1.90 -14.45 13.30
CA GLY A 154 -1.65 -15.29 12.12
C GLY A 154 -0.94 -14.59 10.97
N GLY A 155 -0.84 -13.25 11.00
CA GLY A 155 -0.19 -12.44 9.97
C GLY A 155 -1.15 -11.75 9.02
N LYS A 156 -2.41 -12.18 8.92
CA LYS A 156 -3.44 -11.55 8.09
C LYS A 156 -3.59 -10.08 8.46
N ILE A 157 -3.71 -9.20 7.46
CA ILE A 157 -3.84 -7.77 7.65
C ILE A 157 -5.16 -7.30 7.07
N TRP A 158 -5.88 -6.49 7.87
CA TRP A 158 -7.13 -5.85 7.51
C TRP A 158 -6.86 -4.36 7.27
N TRP A 159 -7.04 -3.91 6.05
CA TRP A 159 -6.75 -2.54 5.63
C TRP A 159 -8.02 -1.72 5.50
N THR A 160 -7.99 -0.48 5.97
CA THR A 160 -9.07 0.49 5.77
C THR A 160 -8.50 1.86 5.40
N LEU A 161 -9.01 2.47 4.35
CA LEU A 161 -8.79 3.87 4.00
C LEU A 161 -10.13 4.58 3.87
N VAL A 162 -10.26 5.71 4.55
CA VAL A 162 -11.45 6.55 4.52
C VAL A 162 -11.08 7.88 3.89
N VAL A 163 -11.87 8.36 2.94
CA VAL A 163 -11.74 9.68 2.32
C VAL A 163 -12.89 10.57 2.77
N GLY A 164 -12.56 11.78 3.19
CA GLY A 164 -13.50 12.83 3.59
C GLY A 164 -13.26 14.16 2.88
N ASN A 165 -14.25 15.05 2.92
CA ASN A 165 -14.17 16.40 2.36
C ASN A 165 -14.29 17.49 3.43
#